data_53d0643d95433e38fd98788052a38008
#
_entry.id   53d0643d95433e38fd98788052a38008
#
_cell.length_a   1.000
_cell.length_b   1.000
_cell.length_c   1.000
_cell.angle_alpha   90.00
_cell.angle_beta   90.00
_cell.angle_gamma   90.00
#
_symmetry.space_group_name_H-M   'P 1'
#
loop_
_entity.id
_entity.type
_entity.pdbx_description
1 polymer ?
#
loop_
_entity_poly.entity_id
_entity_poly.type
_entity_poly.pdbx_seq_one_letter_code
_entity_poly.pdbx_strand_id
1 'polypeptide(L)'
;MKEHISDVRPRTLPKPKGFSYGMEVKRGRIIFVAGQVAVNSAGTIVGRGDLVAQFRQTCANLQAVITAAGGDMTDFVKLTIYVLDVADYKKQLGGIGEIYREYFGKHFPAMTLVGVRDLFDAADGALIEIEGYAALA
;
A
#
# COMPACT_ATOMS: atom_id res chain seq x y z
N MET A 1 11.57 -13.14 2.57
CA MET A 1 11.36 -12.04 3.55
C MET A 1 12.70 -11.67 4.16
N LYS A 2 12.90 -10.41 4.46
CA LYS A 2 14.17 -9.93 5.04
C LYS A 2 14.29 -10.36 6.49
N GLU A 3 15.52 -10.58 6.96
CA GLU A 3 15.78 -11.15 8.30
C GLU A 3 15.31 -10.29 9.46
N HIS A 4 15.22 -8.97 9.28
CA HIS A 4 14.83 -8.04 10.35
C HIS A 4 13.33 -7.94 10.56
N ILE A 5 12.52 -8.58 9.70
CA ILE A 5 11.07 -8.63 9.80
C ILE A 5 10.59 -10.07 9.63
N SER A 6 9.43 -10.38 10.21
CA SER A 6 8.77 -11.66 9.99
C SER A 6 7.27 -11.51 10.07
N ASP A 7 6.55 -12.36 9.35
CA ASP A 7 5.09 -12.36 9.43
C ASP A 7 4.61 -13.18 10.64
N VAL A 8 3.48 -12.78 11.19
CA VAL A 8 2.82 -13.45 12.31
C VAL A 8 1.63 -14.23 11.76
N ARG A 9 1.64 -15.55 11.97
CA ARG A 9 0.64 -16.48 11.42
C ARG A 9 -0.10 -17.22 12.54
N PRO A 10 -1.23 -16.71 13.01
CA PRO A 10 -2.02 -17.45 14.01
C PRO A 10 -2.65 -18.68 13.37
N ARG A 11 -2.62 -19.80 14.10
CA ARG A 11 -3.18 -21.07 13.62
C ARG A 11 -4.71 -21.08 13.60
N THR A 12 -5.33 -20.20 14.38
CA THR A 12 -6.79 -20.15 14.54
C THR A 12 -7.49 -19.33 13.49
N LEU A 13 -6.72 -18.66 12.60
CA LEU A 13 -7.28 -17.84 11.53
C LEU A 13 -7.05 -18.50 10.17
N PRO A 14 -7.93 -18.23 9.19
CA PRO A 14 -7.74 -18.74 7.83
C PRO A 14 -6.40 -18.29 7.24
N LYS A 15 -5.86 -19.07 6.31
CA LYS A 15 -4.66 -18.66 5.58
C LYS A 15 -4.91 -17.32 4.89
N PRO A 16 -4.06 -16.28 5.12
CA PRO A 16 -4.29 -14.98 4.52
C PRO A 16 -4.01 -15.00 3.02
N LYS A 17 -4.78 -14.20 2.28
CA LYS A 17 -4.61 -14.02 0.83
C LYS A 17 -4.38 -12.54 0.54
N GLY A 18 -3.19 -12.21 0.03
CA GLY A 18 -2.85 -10.86 -0.37
C GLY A 18 -2.52 -9.91 0.80
N PHE A 19 -2.31 -10.45 2.00
CA PHE A 19 -1.92 -9.69 3.19
C PHE A 19 -1.31 -10.63 4.23
N SER A 20 -0.67 -10.05 5.26
CA SER A 20 -0.29 -10.79 6.46
C SER A 20 -1.13 -10.31 7.63
N TYR A 21 -1.44 -11.20 8.59
CA TYR A 21 -2.20 -10.80 9.78
C TYR A 21 -1.41 -9.86 10.68
N GLY A 22 -0.11 -10.07 10.76
CA GLY A 22 0.77 -9.23 11.54
C GLY A 22 2.18 -9.30 10.99
N MET A 23 2.97 -8.30 11.34
CA MET A 23 4.40 -8.26 11.01
C MET A 23 5.17 -7.88 12.27
N GLU A 24 6.21 -8.63 12.56
CA GLU A 24 7.12 -8.33 13.66
C GLU A 24 8.37 -7.65 13.11
N VAL A 25 8.75 -6.54 13.71
CA VAL A 25 10.02 -5.88 13.43
C VAL A 25 10.99 -6.24 14.54
N LYS A 26 12.05 -6.93 14.20
CA LYS A 26 13.03 -7.43 15.16
C LYS A 26 14.12 -6.41 15.45
N ARG A 27 14.45 -5.58 14.47
CA ARG A 27 15.48 -4.54 14.57
C ARG A 27 15.38 -3.60 13.37
N GLY A 28 16.09 -2.49 13.43
CA GLY A 28 16.19 -1.57 12.32
C GLY A 28 15.53 -0.22 12.58
N ARG A 29 15.47 0.60 11.55
CA ARG A 29 14.89 1.94 11.60
C ARG A 29 13.46 1.90 11.06
N ILE A 30 12.57 2.62 11.71
CA ILE A 30 11.17 2.70 11.29
C ILE A 30 10.99 3.97 10.46
N ILE A 31 10.36 3.81 9.30
CA ILE A 31 9.98 4.90 8.41
C ILE A 31 8.45 5.00 8.43
N PHE A 32 7.94 6.16 8.82
CA PHE A 32 6.51 6.46 8.79
C PHE A 32 6.22 7.10 7.44
N VAL A 33 5.42 6.44 6.62
CA VAL A 33 5.12 6.93 5.27
C VAL A 33 3.73 7.56 5.26
N ALA A 34 3.69 8.85 4.95
CA ALA A 34 2.43 9.59 4.87
C ALA A 34 1.53 9.01 3.78
N GLY A 35 0.24 9.27 3.89
CA GLY A 35 -0.73 8.87 2.88
C GLY A 35 -0.35 9.41 1.50
N GLN A 36 -0.23 8.50 0.53
CA GLN A 36 0.07 8.81 -0.85
C GLN A 36 -1.20 8.67 -1.67
N VAL A 37 -1.43 9.62 -2.56
CA VAL A 37 -2.48 9.57 -3.58
C VAL A 37 -1.86 9.52 -4.96
N ALA A 38 -2.68 9.39 -6.01
CA ALA A 38 -2.19 9.27 -7.39
C ALA A 38 -1.78 10.63 -7.98
N VAL A 39 -0.88 11.33 -7.31
CA VAL A 39 -0.37 12.63 -7.74
C VAL A 39 0.91 12.46 -8.54
N ASN A 40 1.05 13.24 -9.63
CA ASN A 40 2.28 13.26 -10.41
C ASN A 40 3.24 14.35 -9.89
N SER A 41 4.40 14.48 -10.53
CA SER A 41 5.43 15.47 -10.12
C SER A 41 4.97 16.92 -10.25
N ALA A 42 3.94 17.19 -11.04
CA ALA A 42 3.36 18.53 -11.20
C ALA A 42 2.30 18.84 -10.14
N GLY A 43 2.00 17.89 -9.23
CA GLY A 43 0.98 18.07 -8.20
C GLY A 43 -0.44 17.81 -8.69
N THR A 44 -0.62 17.17 -9.83
CA THR A 44 -1.92 16.87 -10.42
C THR A 44 -2.32 15.43 -10.15
N ILE A 45 -3.57 15.20 -9.73
CA ILE A 45 -4.11 13.84 -9.61
C ILE A 45 -4.31 13.27 -11.00
N VAL A 46 -3.72 12.12 -11.26
CA VAL A 46 -3.82 11.41 -12.54
C VAL A 46 -4.79 10.23 -12.42
N GLY A 47 -5.20 9.66 -13.56
CA GLY A 47 -6.08 8.50 -13.57
C GLY A 47 -7.48 8.77 -13.04
N ARG A 48 -8.02 9.97 -13.26
CA ARG A 48 -9.37 10.32 -12.80
C ARG A 48 -10.39 9.32 -13.32
N GLY A 49 -11.19 8.74 -12.39
CA GLY A 49 -12.17 7.73 -12.73
C GLY A 49 -11.58 6.34 -13.00
N ASP A 50 -10.28 6.15 -12.87
CA ASP A 50 -9.59 4.89 -13.14
C ASP A 50 -8.81 4.43 -11.89
N LEU A 51 -9.44 3.58 -11.08
CA LEU A 51 -8.86 3.12 -9.83
C LEU A 51 -7.55 2.35 -10.04
N VAL A 52 -7.48 1.52 -11.09
CA VAL A 52 -6.28 0.72 -11.37
C VAL A 52 -5.10 1.61 -11.72
N ALA A 53 -5.32 2.63 -12.57
CA ALA A 53 -4.28 3.61 -12.90
C ALA A 53 -3.85 4.38 -11.66
N GLN A 54 -4.79 4.74 -10.78
CA GLN A 54 -4.45 5.44 -9.53
C GLN A 54 -3.69 4.54 -8.56
N PHE A 55 -4.04 3.26 -8.49
CA PHE A 55 -3.29 2.32 -7.67
C PHE A 55 -1.82 2.25 -8.12
N ARG A 56 -1.58 2.19 -9.43
CA ARG A 56 -0.22 2.19 -9.99
C ARG A 56 0.56 3.44 -9.59
N GLN A 57 -0.03 4.62 -9.78
CA GLN A 57 0.66 5.87 -9.43
C GLN A 57 0.90 5.99 -7.94
N THR A 58 -0.05 5.55 -7.13
CA THR A 58 0.08 5.53 -5.67
C THR A 58 1.24 4.62 -5.24
N CYS A 59 1.35 3.43 -5.82
CA CYS A 59 2.47 2.53 -5.57
C CYS A 59 3.81 3.14 -5.99
N ALA A 60 3.85 3.82 -7.15
CA ALA A 60 5.04 4.52 -7.59
C ALA A 60 5.46 5.61 -6.59
N ASN A 61 4.48 6.32 -6.00
CA ASN A 61 4.75 7.34 -5.00
C ASN A 61 5.24 6.75 -3.68
N LEU A 62 4.66 5.63 -3.23
CA LEU A 62 5.18 4.89 -2.08
C LEU A 62 6.64 4.45 -2.32
N GLN A 63 6.92 3.95 -3.52
CA GLN A 63 8.27 3.54 -3.90
C GLN A 63 9.24 4.72 -3.87
N ALA A 64 8.83 5.88 -4.36
CA ALA A 64 9.68 7.07 -4.33
C ALA A 64 10.05 7.46 -2.89
N VAL A 65 9.09 7.41 -1.96
CA VAL A 65 9.33 7.73 -0.56
C VAL A 65 10.28 6.73 0.08
N ILE A 66 10.01 5.43 -0.07
CA ILE A 66 10.83 4.42 0.60
C ILE A 66 12.23 4.34 0.00
N THR A 67 12.38 4.57 -1.30
CA THR A 67 13.68 4.63 -1.96
C THR A 67 14.51 5.81 -1.44
N ALA A 68 13.87 6.97 -1.25
CA ALA A 68 14.53 8.15 -0.68
C ALA A 68 15.01 7.90 0.74
N ALA A 69 14.35 7.01 1.48
CA ALA A 69 14.76 6.61 2.83
C ALA A 69 15.85 5.53 2.84
N GLY A 70 16.23 5.01 1.68
CA GLY A 70 17.25 3.97 1.56
C GLY A 70 16.70 2.55 1.60
N GLY A 71 15.40 2.37 1.47
CA GLY A 71 14.75 1.07 1.46
C GLY A 71 14.13 0.71 0.13
N ASP A 72 13.31 -0.33 0.14
CA ASP A 72 12.53 -0.76 -1.00
C ASP A 72 11.13 -1.22 -0.56
N MET A 73 10.28 -1.58 -1.52
CA MET A 73 8.89 -1.93 -1.23
C MET A 73 8.75 -3.14 -0.30
N THR A 74 9.75 -4.02 -0.23
CA THR A 74 9.70 -5.18 0.66
C THR A 74 10.08 -4.85 2.11
N ASP A 75 10.38 -3.60 2.40
CA ASP A 75 10.58 -3.11 3.76
C ASP A 75 9.27 -2.66 4.42
N PHE A 76 8.19 -2.51 3.68
CA PHE A 76 6.90 -2.17 4.27
C PHE A 76 6.42 -3.28 5.19
N VAL A 77 6.00 -2.91 6.40
CA VAL A 77 5.45 -3.86 7.39
C VAL A 77 3.97 -3.63 7.65
N LYS A 78 3.45 -2.46 7.33
CA LYS A 78 2.03 -2.13 7.47
C LYS A 78 1.60 -1.20 6.35
N LEU A 79 0.48 -1.52 5.72
CA LEU A 79 -0.22 -0.62 4.81
C LEU A 79 -1.66 -0.45 5.28
N THR A 80 -2.17 0.77 5.23
CA THR A 80 -3.60 1.06 5.34
C THR A 80 -4.05 1.68 4.03
N ILE A 81 -5.05 1.07 3.43
CA ILE A 81 -5.58 1.46 2.13
C ILE A 81 -6.97 2.05 2.34
N TYR A 82 -7.12 3.33 1.96
CA TYR A 82 -8.38 4.06 2.05
C TYR A 82 -8.93 4.21 0.64
N VAL A 83 -10.17 3.78 0.41
CA VAL A 83 -10.83 3.92 -0.89
C VAL A 83 -12.20 4.57 -0.71
N LEU A 84 -12.64 5.32 -1.71
CA LEU A 84 -13.99 5.90 -1.70
C LEU A 84 -15.05 4.85 -2.02
N ASP A 85 -14.71 3.81 -2.79
CA ASP A 85 -15.66 2.79 -3.25
C ASP A 85 -15.05 1.39 -3.12
N VAL A 86 -15.39 0.70 -2.05
CA VAL A 86 -14.92 -0.67 -1.79
C VAL A 86 -15.42 -1.64 -2.85
N ALA A 87 -16.66 -1.47 -3.33
CA ALA A 87 -17.22 -2.36 -4.35
C ALA A 87 -16.41 -2.27 -5.65
N ASP A 88 -16.02 -1.06 -6.05
CA ASP A 88 -15.17 -0.87 -7.23
C ASP A 88 -13.78 -1.50 -7.03
N TYR A 89 -13.18 -1.32 -5.85
CA TYR A 89 -11.90 -1.96 -5.54
C TYR A 89 -11.99 -3.48 -5.70
N LYS A 90 -13.05 -4.10 -5.19
CA LYS A 90 -13.28 -5.55 -5.34
C LYS A 90 -13.42 -5.97 -6.79
N LYS A 91 -14.11 -5.18 -7.61
CA LYS A 91 -14.24 -5.45 -9.05
C LYS A 91 -12.91 -5.37 -9.78
N GLN A 92 -11.99 -4.53 -9.31
CA GLN A 92 -10.72 -4.26 -9.95
C GLN A 92 -9.56 -5.10 -9.37
N LEU A 93 -9.85 -6.09 -8.51
CA LEU A 93 -8.81 -6.87 -7.83
C LEU A 93 -7.82 -7.54 -8.80
N GLY A 94 -8.25 -7.95 -9.98
CA GLY A 94 -7.36 -8.54 -10.98
C GLY A 94 -6.26 -7.57 -11.41
N GLY A 95 -6.65 -6.39 -11.84
CA GLY A 95 -5.71 -5.35 -12.27
C GLY A 95 -4.86 -4.82 -11.13
N ILE A 96 -5.47 -4.62 -9.97
CA ILE A 96 -4.77 -4.18 -8.76
C ILE A 96 -3.72 -5.22 -8.35
N GLY A 97 -4.08 -6.51 -8.36
CA GLY A 97 -3.17 -7.59 -8.01
C GLY A 97 -1.96 -7.70 -8.93
N GLU A 98 -2.15 -7.45 -10.24
CA GLU A 98 -1.03 -7.43 -11.18
C GLU A 98 -0.04 -6.32 -10.84
N ILE A 99 -0.54 -5.12 -10.58
CA ILE A 99 0.30 -3.97 -10.19
C ILE A 99 0.96 -4.22 -8.84
N TYR A 100 0.22 -4.78 -7.89
CA TYR A 100 0.77 -5.13 -6.58
C TYR A 100 2.01 -6.03 -6.75
N ARG A 101 1.91 -7.06 -7.57
CA ARG A 101 3.03 -7.97 -7.82
C ARG A 101 4.23 -7.26 -8.47
N GLU A 102 4.00 -6.27 -9.33
CA GLU A 102 5.09 -5.49 -9.94
C GLU A 102 5.90 -4.73 -8.87
N TYR A 103 5.23 -4.16 -7.88
CA TYR A 103 5.87 -3.31 -6.87
C TYR A 103 6.34 -4.07 -5.63
N PHE A 104 5.54 -5.00 -5.14
CA PHE A 104 5.81 -5.71 -3.88
C PHE A 104 6.28 -7.16 -4.08
N GLY A 105 6.11 -7.71 -5.28
CA GLY A 105 6.42 -9.11 -5.53
C GLY A 105 5.54 -10.02 -4.67
N LYS A 106 6.19 -10.94 -3.93
CA LYS A 106 5.50 -11.87 -3.01
C LYS A 106 5.53 -11.38 -1.57
N HIS A 107 5.83 -10.11 -1.35
CA HIS A 107 5.84 -9.52 -0.02
C HIS A 107 4.47 -8.97 0.31
N PHE A 108 3.88 -9.41 1.42
CA PHE A 108 2.55 -9.00 1.86
C PHE A 108 2.62 -8.45 3.28
N PRO A 109 2.69 -7.12 3.47
CA PRO A 109 2.65 -6.51 4.80
C PRO A 109 1.34 -6.81 5.53
N ALA A 110 1.33 -6.54 6.83
CA ALA A 110 0.06 -6.43 7.54
C ALA A 110 -0.76 -5.32 6.87
N MET A 111 -2.04 -5.58 6.58
CA MET A 111 -2.80 -4.71 5.68
C MET A 111 -4.23 -4.56 6.16
N THR A 112 -4.75 -3.32 6.08
CA THR A 112 -6.14 -3.02 6.32
C THR A 112 -6.66 -2.17 5.17
N LEU A 113 -7.83 -2.52 4.65
CA LEU A 113 -8.51 -1.72 3.64
C LEU A 113 -9.86 -1.29 4.19
N VAL A 114 -10.15 0.00 4.09
CA VAL A 114 -11.42 0.57 4.53
C VAL A 114 -11.98 1.51 3.48
N GLY A 115 -13.31 1.50 3.34
CA GLY A 115 -14.01 2.51 2.59
C GLY A 115 -14.18 3.75 3.47
N VAL A 116 -13.93 4.92 2.90
CA VAL A 116 -14.06 6.19 3.59
C VAL A 116 -15.00 7.11 2.83
N ARG A 117 -15.62 8.04 3.55
CA ARG A 117 -16.58 8.98 2.96
C ARG A 117 -15.88 10.00 2.06
N ASP A 118 -14.66 10.38 2.39
CA ASP A 118 -13.94 11.44 1.70
C ASP A 118 -12.44 11.26 1.84
N LEU A 119 -11.68 11.90 0.95
CA LEU A 119 -10.23 12.00 1.00
C LEU A 119 -9.87 13.47 0.81
N PHE A 120 -8.72 13.89 1.34
CA PHE A 120 -8.29 15.28 1.21
C PHE A 120 -8.29 15.74 -0.27
N ASP A 121 -7.85 14.87 -1.18
CA ASP A 121 -7.75 15.17 -2.60
C ASP A 121 -8.90 14.59 -3.43
N ALA A 122 -10.01 14.16 -2.81
CA ALA A 122 -11.14 13.59 -3.54
C ALA A 122 -11.77 14.58 -4.49
N ALA A 123 -11.87 15.85 -4.12
CA ALA A 123 -12.41 16.91 -4.99
C ALA A 123 -11.56 17.06 -6.27
N ASP A 124 -10.28 16.74 -6.21
CA ASP A 124 -9.37 16.78 -7.36
C ASP A 124 -9.28 15.44 -8.10
N GLY A 125 -10.08 14.46 -7.69
CA GLY A 125 -10.22 13.19 -8.37
C GLY A 125 -9.53 12.00 -7.71
N ALA A 126 -8.97 12.13 -6.50
CA ALA A 126 -8.38 10.99 -5.80
C ALA A 126 -9.45 9.97 -5.42
N LEU A 127 -9.23 8.70 -5.76
CA LEU A 127 -10.11 7.57 -5.44
C LEU A 127 -9.53 6.68 -4.35
N ILE A 128 -8.24 6.78 -4.09
CA ILE A 128 -7.49 5.90 -3.19
C ILE A 128 -6.37 6.68 -2.54
N GLU A 129 -6.09 6.32 -1.29
CA GLU A 129 -4.93 6.83 -0.54
C GLU A 129 -4.33 5.66 0.25
N ILE A 130 -3.00 5.56 0.28
CA ILE A 130 -2.31 4.49 0.98
C ILE A 130 -1.22 5.09 1.86
N GLU A 131 -1.26 4.74 3.14
CA GLU A 131 -0.20 5.07 4.09
C GLU A 131 0.46 3.79 4.60
N GLY A 132 1.62 3.92 5.21
CA GLY A 132 2.26 2.73 5.75
C GLY A 132 3.45 3.00 6.64
N TYR A 133 3.97 1.92 7.19
CA TYR A 133 5.19 1.90 7.99
C TYR A 133 6.15 0.89 7.39
N ALA A 134 7.41 1.26 7.33
CA ALA A 134 8.45 0.37 6.83
C ALA A 134 9.55 0.22 7.90
N ALA A 135 10.25 -0.89 7.85
CA ALA A 135 11.38 -1.16 8.73
C ALA A 135 12.60 -1.49 7.86
N LEU A 136 13.63 -0.67 7.97
CA LEU A 136 14.89 -0.86 7.27
C LEU A 136 15.90 -1.48 8.21
N ALA A 137 16.67 -2.42 7.69
CA ALA A 137 17.70 -3.09 8.47
C ALA A 137 18.82 -2.14 8.92
#